data_be37dd9f28a2f7898212116a61fbe500
#
_entry.id   be37dd9f28a2f7898212116a61fbe500
#
_cell.length_a   1.000
_cell.length_b   1.000
_cell.length_c   1.000
_cell.angle_alpha   90.00
_cell.angle_beta   90.00
_cell.angle_gamma   90.00
#
_symmetry.space_group_name_H-M   'P 1'
#
loop_
_entity.id
_entity.type
_entity.pdbx_description
1 polymer ?
#
loop_
_entity_poly.entity_id
_entity_poly.type
_entity_poly.pdbx_seq_one_letter_code
_entity_poly.pdbx_strand_id
1 'polypeptide(L)'
;MGWMVLLGGEDGLKRASLKPTPQEAIEDMGMDLDGADDDPDAFTEVVECLHRYAAGDGTALDEIGLDFSGITPFFSAAWNACRSIPAGETRSYAWLAAEAGSPLAMRAAGQAMARNRFSLIIPCHRVIASDGGLGGYGGGGLGVKARLLQMELRENPESAE
;
A
#
# COMPACT_ATOMS: atom_id res chain seq x y z
N MET A 1 -5.30 13.22 -5.40
CA MET A 1 -5.04 11.83 -5.07
C MET A 1 -6.30 11.16 -4.53
N GLY A 2 -6.78 11.47 -3.37
CA GLY A 2 -8.02 10.92 -2.78
C GLY A 2 -8.08 11.22 -1.30
N TRP A 3 -8.98 10.53 -0.62
CA TRP A 3 -9.18 10.62 0.82
C TRP A 3 -8.68 9.36 1.50
N MET A 4 -8.03 9.53 2.63
CA MET A 4 -7.50 8.41 3.40
C MET A 4 -8.11 8.37 4.79
N VAL A 5 -8.56 7.18 5.20
CA VAL A 5 -8.95 6.90 6.59
C VAL A 5 -7.88 6.00 7.19
N LEU A 6 -7.44 6.35 8.39
CA LEU A 6 -6.40 5.65 9.13
C LEU A 6 -7.00 5.04 10.40
N LEU A 7 -6.65 3.81 10.70
CA LEU A 7 -6.99 3.12 11.95
C LEU A 7 -5.72 2.54 12.55
N GLY A 8 -5.51 2.72 13.82
CA GLY A 8 -4.34 2.19 14.52
C GLY A 8 -4.52 2.09 16.01
N GLY A 9 -3.46 1.70 16.68
CA GLY A 9 -3.38 1.53 18.12
C GLY A 9 -1.94 1.64 18.61
N GLU A 10 -1.66 1.13 19.81
CA GLU A 10 -0.34 1.22 20.43
C GLU A 10 0.77 0.54 19.63
N ASP A 11 0.43 -0.52 18.88
CA ASP A 11 1.40 -1.31 18.09
C ASP A 11 1.59 -0.79 16.66
N GLY A 12 0.98 0.32 16.31
CA GLY A 12 1.09 0.96 15.00
C GLY A 12 -0.21 1.02 14.21
N LEU A 13 -0.08 1.32 12.93
CA LEU A 13 -1.22 1.42 12.02
C LEU A 13 -1.77 0.03 11.72
N LYS A 14 -3.08 -0.15 11.86
CA LYS A 14 -3.80 -1.41 11.61
C LYS A 14 -4.44 -1.46 10.24
N ARG A 15 -4.86 -0.30 9.73
CA ARG A 15 -5.48 -0.18 8.43
C ARG A 15 -5.37 1.25 7.89
N ALA A 16 -5.23 1.35 6.56
CA ALA A 16 -5.32 2.59 5.81
C ALA A 16 -6.15 2.35 4.54
N SER A 17 -7.20 3.12 4.35
CA SER A 17 -8.05 3.04 3.15
C SER A 17 -7.92 4.33 2.34
N LEU A 18 -7.55 4.22 1.06
CA LEU A 18 -7.47 5.33 0.11
C LEU A 18 -8.57 5.17 -0.92
N LYS A 19 -9.47 6.13 -1.00
CA LYS A 19 -10.59 6.13 -1.96
C LYS A 19 -10.80 7.52 -2.56
N PRO A 20 -11.54 7.63 -3.68
CA PRO A 20 -11.84 8.91 -4.31
C PRO A 20 -12.60 9.88 -3.41
N THR A 21 -13.46 9.40 -2.55
CA THR A 21 -14.28 10.20 -1.64
C THR A 21 -14.10 9.77 -0.18
N PRO A 22 -14.34 10.67 0.79
CA PRO A 22 -14.28 10.30 2.21
C PRO A 22 -15.32 9.25 2.59
N GLN A 23 -16.51 9.32 1.99
CA GLN A 23 -17.57 8.35 2.22
C GLN A 23 -17.14 6.93 1.82
N GLU A 24 -16.59 6.77 0.62
CA GLU A 24 -16.08 5.45 0.16
C GLU A 24 -14.92 4.94 1.03
N ALA A 25 -14.06 5.82 1.52
CA ALA A 25 -12.97 5.42 2.41
C ALA A 25 -13.48 4.92 3.77
N ILE A 26 -14.51 5.55 4.33
CA ILE A 26 -15.17 5.13 5.56
C ILE A 26 -15.92 3.81 5.36
N GLU A 27 -16.66 3.68 4.27
CA GLU A 27 -17.39 2.45 3.92
C GLU A 27 -16.45 1.25 3.70
N ASP A 28 -15.29 1.48 3.10
CA ASP A 28 -14.26 0.44 2.92
C ASP A 28 -13.69 -0.05 4.25
N MET A 29 -13.58 0.81 5.24
CA MET A 29 -13.17 0.42 6.60
C MET A 29 -14.22 -0.45 7.30
N GLY A 30 -15.50 -0.20 7.06
CA GLY A 30 -16.61 -0.99 7.56
C GLY A 30 -16.58 -1.18 9.07
N MET A 31 -16.78 -2.43 9.53
CA MET A 31 -16.80 -2.80 10.94
C MET A 31 -15.46 -2.63 11.67
N ASP A 32 -14.35 -2.44 10.94
CA ASP A 32 -13.05 -2.18 11.57
C ASP A 32 -13.06 -0.87 12.38
N LEU A 33 -13.99 0.05 12.07
CA LEU A 33 -14.19 1.29 12.82
C LEU A 33 -15.06 1.12 14.08
N ASP A 34 -15.67 -0.03 14.29
CA ASP A 34 -16.53 -0.25 15.45
C ASP A 34 -15.72 -0.14 16.76
N GLY A 35 -16.14 0.76 17.63
CA GLY A 35 -15.45 1.04 18.89
C GLY A 35 -14.16 1.84 18.76
N ALA A 36 -13.83 2.37 17.58
CA ALA A 36 -12.72 3.28 17.41
C ALA A 36 -13.12 4.70 17.83
N ASP A 37 -12.19 5.39 18.49
CA ASP A 37 -12.34 6.81 18.81
C ASP A 37 -11.81 7.66 17.64
N ASP A 38 -12.50 8.75 17.34
CA ASP A 38 -12.03 9.74 16.36
C ASP A 38 -11.07 10.71 17.06
N ASP A 39 -9.79 10.56 16.77
CA ASP A 39 -8.72 11.40 17.30
C ASP A 39 -7.91 11.99 16.13
N PRO A 40 -8.12 13.29 15.83
CA PRO A 40 -7.44 13.95 14.72
C PRO A 40 -5.92 14.06 14.90
N ASP A 41 -5.41 13.92 16.11
CA ASP A 41 -3.99 14.06 16.43
C ASP A 41 -3.25 12.71 16.52
N ALA A 42 -3.99 11.60 16.54
CA ALA A 42 -3.41 10.26 16.72
C ALA A 42 -2.39 9.85 15.63
N PHE A 43 -2.49 10.42 14.44
CA PHE A 43 -1.70 10.03 13.27
C PHE A 43 -0.90 11.18 12.67
N THR A 44 -0.53 12.18 13.45
CA THR A 44 0.23 13.36 12.96
C THR A 44 1.50 12.96 12.23
N GLU A 45 2.28 12.01 12.74
CA GLU A 45 3.52 11.53 12.11
C GLU A 45 3.23 10.79 10.78
N VAL A 46 2.17 9.97 10.75
CA VAL A 46 1.74 9.28 9.52
C VAL A 46 1.31 10.28 8.45
N VAL A 47 0.54 11.29 8.83
CA VAL A 47 0.10 12.36 7.91
C VAL A 47 1.30 13.15 7.38
N GLU A 48 2.30 13.42 8.19
CA GLU A 48 3.55 14.05 7.76
C GLU A 48 4.30 13.19 6.74
N CYS A 49 4.44 11.89 6.98
CA CYS A 49 5.03 10.96 6.01
C CYS A 49 4.26 10.94 4.68
N LEU A 50 2.93 10.96 4.73
CA LEU A 50 2.09 11.02 3.53
C LEU A 50 2.29 12.32 2.75
N HIS A 51 2.42 13.46 3.44
CA HIS A 51 2.71 14.74 2.79
C HIS A 51 4.12 14.76 2.16
N ARG A 52 5.12 14.23 2.83
CA ARG A 52 6.49 14.10 2.30
C ARG A 52 6.50 13.21 1.05
N TYR A 53 5.81 12.07 1.09
CA TYR A 53 5.66 11.20 -0.08
C TYR A 53 5.00 11.94 -1.26
N ALA A 54 3.92 12.67 -1.00
CA ALA A 54 3.24 13.47 -2.03
C ALA A 54 4.11 14.59 -2.61
N ALA A 55 5.11 15.05 -1.85
CA ALA A 55 6.11 16.04 -2.27
C ALA A 55 7.33 15.42 -2.96
N GLY A 56 7.38 14.08 -3.13
CA GLY A 56 8.42 13.38 -3.87
C GLY A 56 9.43 12.59 -3.01
N ASP A 57 9.26 12.55 -1.68
CA ASP A 57 10.09 11.69 -0.84
C ASP A 57 9.62 10.24 -0.91
N GLY A 58 10.19 9.48 -1.85
CA GLY A 58 9.82 8.09 -2.11
C GLY A 58 10.06 7.11 -0.95
N THR A 59 10.81 7.53 0.08
CA THR A 59 11.13 6.72 1.26
C THR A 59 10.30 7.07 2.49
N ALA A 60 9.53 8.15 2.46
CA ALA A 60 8.79 8.65 3.61
C ALA A 60 7.82 7.63 4.21
N LEU A 61 7.19 6.80 3.37
CA LEU A 61 6.22 5.80 3.83
C LEU A 61 6.88 4.60 4.52
N ASP A 62 8.19 4.40 4.37
CA ASP A 62 8.92 3.31 5.02
C ASP A 62 9.07 3.53 6.53
N GLU A 63 8.93 4.77 6.98
CA GLU A 63 9.01 5.15 8.40
C GLU A 63 7.76 4.74 9.20
N ILE A 64 6.63 4.47 8.53
CA ILE A 64 5.35 4.19 9.18
C ILE A 64 5.35 2.78 9.77
N GLY A 65 5.14 2.67 11.08
CA GLY A 65 4.97 1.40 11.78
C GLY A 65 3.62 0.76 11.45
N LEU A 66 3.63 -0.52 11.08
CA LEU A 66 2.44 -1.30 10.74
C LEU A 66 2.23 -2.43 11.74
N ASP A 67 0.98 -2.61 12.16
CA ASP A 67 0.56 -3.73 12.99
C ASP A 67 0.01 -4.86 12.11
N PHE A 68 0.77 -5.96 12.03
CA PHE A 68 0.40 -7.17 11.28
C PHE A 68 -0.29 -8.24 12.14
N SER A 69 -0.79 -7.87 13.32
CA SER A 69 -1.52 -8.80 14.19
C SER A 69 -2.69 -9.45 13.45
N GLY A 70 -2.80 -10.77 13.56
CA GLY A 70 -3.85 -11.55 12.90
C GLY A 70 -3.66 -11.76 11.40
N ILE A 71 -2.53 -11.34 10.83
CA ILE A 71 -2.19 -11.56 9.43
C ILE A 71 -1.47 -12.90 9.28
N THR A 72 -1.80 -13.66 8.23
CA THR A 72 -1.15 -14.94 7.96
C THR A 72 0.34 -14.75 7.63
N PRO A 73 1.20 -15.74 7.94
CA PRO A 73 2.65 -15.65 7.65
C PRO A 73 2.95 -15.34 6.20
N PHE A 74 2.23 -15.94 5.25
CA PHE A 74 2.45 -15.68 3.83
C PHE A 74 2.07 -14.25 3.43
N PHE A 75 0.93 -13.72 3.91
CA PHE A 75 0.52 -12.35 3.63
C PHE A 75 1.50 -11.34 4.24
N SER A 76 1.95 -11.58 5.47
CA SER A 76 2.98 -10.75 6.11
C SER A 76 4.28 -10.73 5.29
N ALA A 77 4.73 -11.88 4.82
CA ALA A 77 5.93 -12.00 3.97
C ALA A 77 5.73 -11.28 2.63
N ALA A 78 4.57 -11.44 1.98
CA ALA A 78 4.25 -10.77 0.72
C ALA A 78 4.16 -9.25 0.88
N TRP A 79 3.57 -8.75 1.96
CA TRP A 79 3.48 -7.32 2.24
C TRP A 79 4.83 -6.71 2.56
N ASN A 80 5.69 -7.39 3.33
CA ASN A 80 7.06 -6.95 3.58
C ASN A 80 7.90 -6.94 2.28
N ALA A 81 7.78 -7.97 1.45
CA ALA A 81 8.45 -8.01 0.15
C ALA A 81 7.96 -6.87 -0.77
N CYS A 82 6.65 -6.64 -0.84
CA CYS A 82 6.07 -5.52 -1.59
C CYS A 82 6.63 -4.18 -1.09
N ARG A 83 6.72 -3.99 0.22
CA ARG A 83 7.21 -2.78 0.84
C ARG A 83 8.68 -2.50 0.54
N SER A 84 9.46 -3.53 0.23
CA SER A 84 10.87 -3.38 -0.15
C SER A 84 11.09 -2.89 -1.59
N ILE A 85 10.05 -2.82 -2.42
CA ILE A 85 10.16 -2.30 -3.78
C ILE A 85 10.34 -0.77 -3.71
N PRO A 86 11.46 -0.23 -4.22
CA PRO A 86 11.69 1.21 -4.19
C PRO A 86 10.66 2.00 -5.01
N ALA A 87 10.41 3.25 -4.64
CA ALA A 87 9.62 4.16 -5.45
C ALA A 87 10.25 4.33 -6.85
N GLY A 88 9.42 4.32 -7.87
CA GLY A 88 9.85 4.36 -9.27
C GLY A 88 10.20 3.00 -9.88
N GLU A 89 10.23 1.93 -9.08
CA GLU A 89 10.46 0.58 -9.58
C GLU A 89 9.19 -0.27 -9.53
N THR A 90 9.14 -1.30 -10.36
CA THR A 90 8.05 -2.27 -10.36
C THR A 90 8.59 -3.69 -10.31
N ARG A 91 7.80 -4.61 -9.79
CA ARG A 91 8.09 -6.05 -9.76
C ARG A 91 6.86 -6.83 -10.18
N SER A 92 7.07 -8.05 -10.68
CA SER A 92 5.97 -8.94 -11.06
C SER A 92 5.38 -9.68 -9.85
N TYR A 93 4.17 -10.20 -10.02
CA TYR A 93 3.58 -11.11 -9.02
C TYR A 93 4.40 -12.39 -8.83
N ALA A 94 5.10 -12.85 -9.86
CA ALA A 94 6.03 -13.99 -9.77
C ALA A 94 7.21 -13.67 -8.84
N TRP A 95 7.81 -12.48 -8.99
CA TRP A 95 8.85 -12.00 -8.09
C TRP A 95 8.34 -11.92 -6.65
N LEU A 96 7.16 -11.35 -6.45
CA LEU A 96 6.56 -11.20 -5.12
C LEU A 96 6.34 -12.55 -4.45
N ALA A 97 5.83 -13.56 -5.18
CA ALA A 97 5.63 -14.91 -4.67
C ALA A 97 6.95 -15.56 -4.26
N ALA A 98 8.00 -15.38 -5.05
CA ALA A 98 9.34 -15.90 -4.74
C ALA A 98 9.92 -15.24 -3.49
N GLU A 99 9.85 -13.91 -3.38
CA GLU A 99 10.32 -13.16 -2.20
C GLU A 99 9.53 -13.51 -0.93
N ALA A 100 8.24 -13.82 -1.06
CA ALA A 100 7.41 -14.30 0.04
C ALA A 100 7.70 -15.77 0.44
N GLY A 101 8.67 -16.41 -0.22
CA GLY A 101 9.10 -17.77 0.09
C GLY A 101 8.31 -18.90 -0.59
N SER A 102 7.43 -18.57 -1.55
CA SER A 102 6.60 -19.55 -2.27
C SER A 102 6.51 -19.23 -3.76
N PRO A 103 7.55 -19.54 -4.56
CA PRO A 103 7.64 -19.15 -5.97
C PRO A 103 6.46 -19.59 -6.85
N LEU A 104 5.77 -20.66 -6.47
CA LEU A 104 4.61 -21.19 -7.20
C LEU A 104 3.28 -20.56 -6.76
N ALA A 105 3.28 -19.72 -5.73
CA ALA A 105 2.08 -19.18 -5.12
C ALA A 105 1.68 -17.81 -5.70
N MET A 106 1.78 -17.60 -7.01
CA MET A 106 1.44 -16.32 -7.67
C MET A 106 0.01 -15.88 -7.40
N ARG A 107 -0.96 -16.80 -7.35
CA ARG A 107 -2.36 -16.49 -7.02
C ARG A 107 -2.51 -15.96 -5.59
N ALA A 108 -1.81 -16.59 -4.64
CA ALA A 108 -1.82 -16.14 -3.25
C ALA A 108 -1.13 -14.77 -3.11
N ALA A 109 -0.06 -14.52 -3.85
CA ALA A 109 0.58 -13.20 -3.91
C ALA A 109 -0.38 -12.14 -4.47
N GLY A 110 -1.12 -12.46 -5.53
CA GLY A 110 -2.16 -11.59 -6.08
C GLY A 110 -3.28 -11.31 -5.06
N GLN A 111 -3.70 -12.31 -4.30
CA GLN A 111 -4.69 -12.14 -3.24
C GLN A 111 -4.16 -11.30 -2.07
N ALA A 112 -2.89 -11.45 -1.71
CA ALA A 112 -2.26 -10.62 -0.69
C ALA A 112 -2.27 -9.13 -1.11
N MET A 113 -2.02 -8.84 -2.38
CA MET A 113 -2.12 -7.47 -2.91
C MET A 113 -3.56 -6.97 -2.95
N ALA A 114 -4.51 -7.79 -3.40
CA ALA A 114 -5.93 -7.43 -3.43
C ALA A 114 -6.52 -7.18 -2.03
N ARG A 115 -6.00 -7.84 -1.02
CA ARG A 115 -6.42 -7.71 0.39
C ARG A 115 -5.49 -6.81 1.21
N ASN A 116 -4.69 -5.99 0.56
CA ASN A 116 -3.83 -5.03 1.23
C ASN A 116 -4.65 -4.10 2.13
N ARG A 117 -4.38 -4.14 3.44
CA ARG A 117 -5.04 -3.30 4.45
C ARG A 117 -4.43 -1.91 4.56
N PHE A 118 -3.30 -1.66 3.90
CA PHE A 118 -2.49 -0.45 4.07
C PHE A 118 -2.30 0.22 2.71
N SER A 119 -3.40 0.67 2.12
CA SER A 119 -3.38 1.35 0.81
C SER A 119 -2.30 2.42 0.75
N LEU A 120 -1.53 2.44 -0.31
CA LEU A 120 -0.38 3.32 -0.55
C LEU A 120 0.87 2.96 0.28
N ILE A 121 0.74 2.73 1.59
CA ILE A 121 1.86 2.47 2.51
C ILE A 121 2.53 1.14 2.19
N ILE A 122 1.75 0.08 1.95
CA ILE A 122 2.24 -1.10 1.25
C ILE A 122 1.99 -0.85 -0.24
N PRO A 123 3.05 -0.64 -1.04
CA PRO A 123 2.93 -0.09 -2.38
C PRO A 123 2.51 -1.14 -3.41
N CYS A 124 1.31 -1.73 -3.24
CA CYS A 124 0.81 -2.74 -4.17
C CYS A 124 0.63 -2.21 -5.60
N HIS A 125 0.64 -0.89 -5.80
CA HIS A 125 0.71 -0.28 -7.12
C HIS A 125 2.04 -0.57 -7.85
N ARG A 126 3.12 -0.90 -7.14
CA ARG A 126 4.43 -1.27 -7.71
C ARG A 126 4.50 -2.74 -8.14
N VAL A 127 3.44 -3.53 -7.90
CA VAL A 127 3.34 -4.92 -8.37
C VAL A 127 2.47 -4.97 -9.61
N ILE A 128 3.01 -5.50 -10.69
CA ILE A 128 2.38 -5.56 -12.02
C ILE A 128 2.40 -6.98 -12.59
N ALA A 129 1.61 -7.22 -13.62
CA ALA A 129 1.65 -8.49 -14.34
C ALA A 129 2.97 -8.67 -15.10
N SER A 130 3.37 -9.93 -15.33
CA SER A 130 4.64 -10.26 -16.01
C SER A 130 4.70 -9.77 -17.46
N ASP A 131 3.54 -9.53 -18.10
CA ASP A 131 3.42 -8.95 -19.44
C ASP A 131 3.48 -7.41 -19.45
N GLY A 132 3.70 -6.76 -18.28
CA GLY A 132 3.70 -5.33 -18.10
C GLY A 132 2.31 -4.70 -17.90
N GLY A 133 1.25 -5.50 -17.91
CA GLY A 133 -0.10 -5.04 -17.59
C GLY A 133 -0.24 -4.61 -16.13
N LEU A 134 -1.03 -3.57 -15.88
CA LEU A 134 -1.17 -3.01 -14.52
C LEU A 134 -1.84 -3.97 -13.53
N GLY A 135 -2.63 -4.95 -13.99
CA GLY A 135 -3.42 -5.80 -13.11
C GLY A 135 -4.51 -5.01 -12.39
N GLY A 136 -4.94 -5.50 -11.22
CA GLY A 136 -5.92 -4.81 -10.39
C GLY A 136 -5.29 -3.80 -9.42
N TYR A 137 -6.11 -2.88 -8.88
CA TYR A 137 -5.72 -1.98 -7.80
C TYR A 137 -6.92 -1.59 -6.95
N GLY A 138 -6.90 -1.96 -5.65
CA GLY A 138 -7.97 -1.68 -4.70
C GLY A 138 -7.99 -0.24 -4.17
N GLY A 139 -6.89 0.50 -4.28
CA GLY A 139 -6.73 1.88 -3.79
C GLY A 139 -7.23 2.94 -4.77
N GLY A 140 -8.44 2.77 -5.33
CA GLY A 140 -9.06 3.76 -6.21
C GLY A 140 -9.00 3.43 -7.71
N GLY A 141 -8.66 2.19 -8.05
CA GLY A 141 -8.70 1.68 -9.42
C GLY A 141 -7.42 1.94 -10.25
N LEU A 142 -7.42 1.46 -11.48
CA LEU A 142 -6.24 1.47 -12.36
C LEU A 142 -5.75 2.88 -12.71
N GLY A 143 -6.64 3.86 -12.77
CA GLY A 143 -6.26 5.26 -13.02
C GLY A 143 -5.42 5.86 -11.89
N VAL A 144 -5.72 5.51 -10.65
CA VAL A 144 -4.91 5.92 -9.48
C VAL A 144 -3.57 5.21 -9.51
N LYS A 145 -3.55 3.89 -9.78
CA LYS A 145 -2.32 3.11 -9.92
C LYS A 145 -1.37 3.72 -10.96
N ALA A 146 -1.88 4.02 -12.14
CA ALA A 146 -1.08 4.63 -13.21
C ALA A 146 -0.50 5.99 -12.80
N ARG A 147 -1.29 6.83 -12.14
CA ARG A 147 -0.83 8.15 -11.64
C ARG A 147 0.26 8.04 -10.59
N LEU A 148 0.13 7.09 -9.65
CA LEU A 148 1.14 6.84 -8.63
C LEU A 148 2.46 6.41 -9.26
N LEU A 149 2.42 5.46 -10.19
CA LEU A 149 3.63 5.02 -10.92
C LEU A 149 4.26 6.16 -11.70
N GLN A 150 3.47 7.00 -12.39
CA GLN A 150 3.99 8.15 -13.11
C GLN A 150 4.61 9.22 -12.20
N MET A 151 4.01 9.44 -11.03
CA MET A 151 4.54 10.36 -10.03
C MET A 151 5.92 9.88 -9.55
N GLU A 152 6.01 8.63 -9.15
CA GLU A 152 7.26 8.03 -8.65
C GLU A 152 8.38 8.01 -9.70
N LEU A 153 8.05 7.78 -10.99
CA LEU A 153 9.02 7.84 -12.08
C LEU A 153 9.58 9.25 -12.32
N ARG A 154 8.79 10.29 -12.11
CA ARG A 154 9.25 11.67 -12.27
C ARG A 154 10.21 12.08 -11.17
N GLU A 155 9.99 11.58 -9.96
CA GLU A 155 10.81 11.87 -8.79
C GLU A 155 12.11 11.03 -8.77
N ASN A 156 12.14 9.92 -9.47
CA ASN A 156 13.31 9.04 -9.57
C ASN A 156 13.63 8.68 -11.03
N PRO A 157 14.19 9.64 -11.82
CA PRO A 157 14.46 9.45 -13.25
C PRO A 157 15.49 8.35 -13.56
N GLU A 158 16.34 7.97 -12.59
CA GLU A 158 17.33 6.89 -12.77
C GLU A 158 16.69 5.49 -12.84
N SER A 159 15.43 5.33 -12.43
CA SER A 159 14.71 4.07 -12.48
C SER A 159 14.02 3.81 -13.83
N ALA A 160 14.12 4.73 -14.78
CA ALA A 160 13.43 4.67 -16.07
C ALA A 160 14.29 4.08 -17.22
N GLU A 161 15.53 3.62 -16.94
CA GLU A 161 16.43 2.99 -17.92
C GLU A 161 16.34 1.45 -17.95
#